data_d6d37694e9b95f9de1907e5951e5cb1c
#
_entry.id   d6d37694e9b95f9de1907e5951e5cb1c
#
_cell.length_a   1.000
_cell.length_b   1.000
_cell.length_c   1.000
_cell.angle_alpha   90.00
_cell.angle_beta   90.00
_cell.angle_gamma   90.00
#
_symmetry.space_group_name_H-M   'P 1'
#
loop_
_entity.id
_entity.type
_entity.pdbx_description
1 polymer ?
#
loop_
_entity_poly.entity_id
_entity_poly.type
_entity_poly.pdbx_seq_one_letter_code
_entity_poly.pdbx_strand_id
1 'polypeptide(L)'
;MSDMMWGGRFTKAEEKNALDFNASISYDCRMYREDIAGSIAHAKMLAAHGIISKEDQEKITKGLLSIKKEIDEGTFPFSVELEDIHMNIEKRLTEEIGDAGARLHTARSRNDQCALDLHMYMKRNIARLSEKLIAVLEALLAATKKYQDVILPGYTHMQRAQPVLFAHHMLAYFAMLERDFKRLEDCYDMCDMSPIGACALAGTTYPTHPEEEANDLHFASVYGNSLDAVSDRDYLLQFLSFASICAMHLSRLSEEFIYWSTSEFQFIELDDGYSTGSSIMPQKKNPDMCELIRGKTGRVYGHLIGLLTVMKGLPLAYDKDMQEDKEGVFDALDTLYFALDIYAGMISTMTVNGDHTRAVLESDFSNATDMADYLAKKGLPFRQAHAVVGNAVHYCIEHHKVLLDLSMEEFRSMSPLFEEDIKEALSIENCVKNRESYGGTGPKSVERQQTHAGDMIAKMKEMSASWKEEMAFLG
;
A
#
# COMPACT_ATOMS: atom_id res chain seq x y z
N MET A 1 25.83 20.09 -37.92
CA MET A 1 25.18 18.76 -37.98
C MET A 1 24.83 18.45 -36.57
N SER A 2 23.62 18.02 -36.31
CA SER A 2 23.18 17.78 -34.92
C SER A 2 24.02 16.67 -34.31
N ASP A 3 24.64 16.92 -33.15
CA ASP A 3 25.37 15.94 -32.34
C ASP A 3 24.43 14.90 -31.66
N MET A 4 23.26 14.66 -32.24
CA MET A 4 22.29 13.68 -31.72
C MET A 4 22.72 12.26 -32.11
N MET A 5 22.68 11.32 -31.19
CA MET A 5 23.10 9.92 -31.37
C MET A 5 22.30 9.19 -32.48
N TRP A 6 21.10 9.68 -32.86
CA TRP A 6 20.27 9.16 -33.97
C TRP A 6 20.18 10.09 -35.21
N GLY A 7 21.09 11.03 -35.34
CA GLY A 7 21.02 12.12 -36.34
C GLY A 7 21.15 11.76 -37.81
N GLY A 8 21.49 10.50 -38.17
CA GLY A 8 21.89 10.14 -39.53
C GLY A 8 20.87 10.36 -40.65
N ARG A 9 19.56 10.36 -40.38
CA ARG A 9 18.48 10.61 -41.36
C ARG A 9 17.96 12.04 -41.33
N PHE A 10 18.15 12.75 -40.23
CA PHE A 10 17.56 14.07 -40.02
C PHE A 10 18.47 15.19 -40.51
N THR A 11 17.89 16.17 -41.19
CA THR A 11 18.61 17.32 -41.75
C THR A 11 18.48 18.59 -40.92
N LYS A 12 17.63 18.56 -39.86
CA LYS A 12 17.40 19.69 -38.95
C LYS A 12 17.51 19.19 -37.52
N ALA A 13 17.93 20.07 -36.63
CA ALA A 13 17.84 19.85 -35.19
C ALA A 13 16.36 19.84 -34.75
N GLU A 14 16.07 19.13 -33.65
CA GLU A 14 14.76 19.14 -33.02
C GLU A 14 14.47 20.54 -32.46
N GLU A 15 13.20 20.96 -32.52
CA GLU A 15 12.76 22.22 -31.95
C GLU A 15 12.78 22.15 -30.41
N LYS A 16 13.16 23.22 -29.73
CA LYS A 16 13.29 23.25 -28.28
C LYS A 16 12.01 22.84 -27.55
N ASN A 17 10.86 23.31 -28.01
CA ASN A 17 9.56 22.95 -27.39
C ASN A 17 9.19 21.46 -27.57
N ALA A 18 9.67 20.83 -28.65
CA ALA A 18 9.51 19.39 -28.86
C ALA A 18 10.42 18.61 -27.93
N LEU A 19 11.67 19.02 -27.74
CA LEU A 19 12.60 18.45 -26.75
C LEU A 19 12.04 18.56 -25.33
N ASP A 20 11.59 19.75 -24.93
CA ASP A 20 11.03 19.98 -23.60
C ASP A 20 9.77 19.14 -23.35
N PHE A 21 8.93 18.92 -24.37
CA PHE A 21 7.72 18.09 -24.27
C PHE A 21 8.01 16.60 -24.24
N ASN A 22 9.08 16.18 -24.93
CA ASN A 22 9.47 14.78 -25.07
C ASN A 22 10.27 14.24 -23.87
N ALA A 23 10.98 15.13 -23.15
CA ALA A 23 11.92 14.76 -22.10
C ALA A 23 11.23 14.15 -20.87
N SER A 24 11.80 13.05 -20.38
CA SER A 24 11.36 12.31 -19.20
C SER A 24 12.32 12.41 -18.01
N ILE A 25 13.49 13.03 -18.21
CA ILE A 25 14.56 13.10 -17.20
C ILE A 25 14.12 13.65 -15.84
N SER A 26 13.09 14.51 -15.80
CA SER A 26 12.56 15.11 -14.56
C SER A 26 12.00 14.09 -13.58
N TYR A 27 11.56 12.93 -14.05
CA TYR A 27 10.98 11.86 -13.24
C TYR A 27 11.71 10.52 -13.38
N ASP A 28 12.24 10.16 -14.57
CA ASP A 28 12.91 8.88 -14.78
C ASP A 28 14.34 8.84 -14.22
N CYS A 29 14.93 9.99 -13.89
CA CYS A 29 16.19 10.07 -13.14
C CYS A 29 16.17 9.23 -11.85
N ARG A 30 15.01 8.89 -11.31
CA ARG A 30 14.84 8.02 -10.14
C ARG A 30 15.28 6.57 -10.38
N MET A 31 15.38 6.15 -11.65
CA MET A 31 15.75 4.78 -12.06
C MET A 31 17.24 4.62 -12.37
N TYR A 32 18.11 5.61 -12.07
CA TYR A 32 19.53 5.54 -12.41
C TYR A 32 20.27 4.32 -11.85
N ARG A 33 19.83 3.79 -10.70
CA ARG A 33 20.43 2.62 -10.06
C ARG A 33 20.14 1.36 -10.89
N GLU A 34 18.92 1.27 -11.34
CA GLU A 34 18.43 0.19 -12.18
C GLU A 34 19.11 0.21 -13.55
N ASP A 35 19.18 1.37 -14.20
CA ASP A 35 19.87 1.52 -15.48
C ASP A 35 21.35 1.14 -15.40
N ILE A 36 22.05 1.60 -14.36
CA ILE A 36 23.46 1.27 -14.16
C ILE A 36 23.64 -0.22 -13.88
N ALA A 37 22.83 -0.84 -13.05
CA ALA A 37 22.91 -2.25 -12.75
C ALA A 37 22.62 -3.12 -13.98
N GLY A 38 21.54 -2.82 -14.71
CA GLY A 38 21.18 -3.47 -15.97
C GLY A 38 22.28 -3.34 -17.02
N SER A 39 22.87 -2.14 -17.16
CA SER A 39 24.00 -1.89 -18.08
C SER A 39 25.28 -2.66 -17.69
N ILE A 40 25.56 -2.82 -16.41
CA ILE A 40 26.69 -3.64 -15.93
C ILE A 40 26.48 -5.13 -16.25
N ALA A 41 25.29 -5.66 -15.98
CA ALA A 41 24.93 -7.04 -16.32
C ALA A 41 25.01 -7.29 -17.82
N HIS A 42 24.50 -6.37 -18.62
CA HIS A 42 24.56 -6.44 -20.08
C HIS A 42 26.01 -6.45 -20.60
N ALA A 43 26.86 -5.53 -20.14
CA ALA A 43 28.26 -5.49 -20.53
C ALA A 43 29.01 -6.78 -20.15
N LYS A 44 28.69 -7.37 -19.02
CA LYS A 44 29.24 -8.64 -18.53
C LYS A 44 28.87 -9.79 -19.46
N MET A 45 27.60 -9.93 -19.83
CA MET A 45 27.11 -10.93 -20.77
C MET A 45 27.74 -10.75 -22.14
N LEU A 46 27.81 -9.52 -22.69
CA LEU A 46 28.44 -9.23 -23.98
C LEU A 46 29.92 -9.68 -24.01
N ALA A 47 30.65 -9.44 -22.93
CA ALA A 47 32.08 -9.83 -22.84
C ALA A 47 32.22 -11.34 -22.66
N ALA A 48 31.39 -12.00 -21.87
CA ALA A 48 31.42 -13.45 -21.66
C ALA A 48 31.23 -14.23 -22.97
N HIS A 49 30.44 -13.69 -23.89
CA HIS A 49 30.16 -14.29 -25.20
C HIS A 49 30.99 -13.69 -26.36
N GLY A 50 32.00 -12.88 -26.04
CA GLY A 50 32.96 -12.37 -27.03
C GLY A 50 32.39 -11.31 -27.98
N ILE A 51 31.27 -10.69 -27.65
CA ILE A 51 30.63 -9.61 -28.44
C ILE A 51 31.40 -8.30 -28.25
N ILE A 52 31.87 -8.05 -27.01
CA ILE A 52 32.83 -6.98 -26.71
C ILE A 52 34.07 -7.58 -26.02
N SER A 53 35.15 -6.80 -25.93
CA SER A 53 36.34 -7.26 -25.22
C SER A 53 36.13 -7.19 -23.70
N LYS A 54 36.88 -8.05 -22.96
CA LYS A 54 36.92 -8.00 -21.51
C LYS A 54 37.42 -6.63 -20.99
N GLU A 55 38.37 -6.04 -21.71
CA GLU A 55 38.92 -4.71 -21.39
C GLU A 55 37.85 -3.64 -21.50
N ASP A 56 37.00 -3.69 -22.54
CA ASP A 56 35.85 -2.76 -22.70
C ASP A 56 34.85 -2.95 -21.56
N GLN A 57 34.52 -4.19 -21.20
CA GLN A 57 33.60 -4.49 -20.09
C GLN A 57 34.11 -3.92 -18.76
N GLU A 58 35.41 -4.08 -18.45
CA GLU A 58 36.02 -3.54 -17.22
C GLU A 58 35.97 -2.01 -17.20
N LYS A 59 36.22 -1.35 -18.33
CA LYS A 59 36.10 0.12 -18.48
C LYS A 59 34.67 0.59 -18.30
N ILE A 60 33.70 -0.09 -18.94
CA ILE A 60 32.28 0.22 -18.85
C ILE A 60 31.82 0.09 -17.38
N THR A 61 32.09 -1.02 -16.72
CA THR A 61 31.72 -1.22 -15.32
C THR A 61 32.27 -0.13 -14.42
N LYS A 62 33.57 0.20 -14.56
CA LYS A 62 34.20 1.24 -13.75
C LYS A 62 33.62 2.63 -14.01
N GLY A 63 33.35 2.97 -15.28
CA GLY A 63 32.73 4.24 -15.66
C GLY A 63 31.31 4.35 -15.10
N LEU A 64 30.48 3.30 -15.23
CA LEU A 64 29.11 3.28 -14.68
C LEU A 64 29.09 3.44 -13.16
N LEU A 65 30.01 2.80 -12.43
CA LEU A 65 30.12 2.97 -10.98
C LEU A 65 30.61 4.38 -10.58
N SER A 66 31.46 5.02 -11.41
CA SER A 66 31.84 6.43 -11.26
C SER A 66 30.63 7.35 -11.42
N ILE A 67 29.83 7.13 -12.45
CA ILE A 67 28.58 7.88 -12.71
C ILE A 67 27.57 7.68 -11.58
N LYS A 68 27.38 6.44 -11.11
CA LYS A 68 26.51 6.18 -9.93
C LYS A 68 26.91 7.07 -8.75
N LYS A 69 28.22 7.12 -8.48
CA LYS A 69 28.74 7.96 -7.39
C LYS A 69 28.48 9.44 -7.62
N GLU A 70 28.66 9.96 -8.84
CA GLU A 70 28.34 11.37 -9.16
C GLU A 70 26.85 11.67 -8.90
N ILE A 71 25.93 10.74 -9.24
CA ILE A 71 24.51 10.92 -9.00
C ILE A 71 24.19 10.84 -7.49
N ASP A 72 24.75 9.86 -6.77
CA ASP A 72 24.57 9.71 -5.31
C ASP A 72 25.08 10.96 -4.54
N GLU A 73 26.14 11.60 -5.03
CA GLU A 73 26.72 12.83 -4.45
C GLU A 73 26.01 14.11 -4.94
N GLY A 74 25.05 14.02 -5.86
CA GLY A 74 24.33 15.18 -6.41
C GLY A 74 25.17 16.07 -7.31
N THR A 75 26.25 15.57 -7.89
CA THR A 75 27.19 16.30 -8.77
C THR A 75 26.99 16.01 -10.25
N PHE A 76 26.18 15.01 -10.59
CA PHE A 76 25.90 14.63 -11.97
C PHE A 76 25.09 15.71 -12.70
N PRO A 77 25.56 16.20 -13.89
CA PRO A 77 24.88 17.26 -14.63
C PRO A 77 23.77 16.68 -15.53
N PHE A 78 22.57 16.50 -14.99
CA PHE A 78 21.42 16.11 -15.81
C PHE A 78 21.11 17.18 -16.86
N SER A 79 20.81 16.74 -18.10
CA SER A 79 20.45 17.61 -19.23
C SER A 79 19.13 17.17 -19.85
N VAL A 80 18.22 18.13 -20.05
CA VAL A 80 16.93 17.94 -20.73
C VAL A 80 17.14 17.65 -22.22
N GLU A 81 18.20 18.18 -22.82
CA GLU A 81 18.57 17.92 -24.19
C GLU A 81 18.95 16.47 -24.48
N LEU A 82 19.18 15.69 -23.42
CA LEU A 82 19.45 14.25 -23.46
C LEU A 82 18.21 13.40 -23.14
N GLU A 83 17.03 13.99 -23.17
CA GLU A 83 15.73 13.35 -23.08
C GLU A 83 15.49 12.56 -21.79
N ASP A 84 16.22 11.46 -21.56
CA ASP A 84 15.99 10.47 -20.51
C ASP A 84 17.25 10.16 -19.67
N ILE A 85 17.10 9.42 -18.57
CA ILE A 85 18.20 9.00 -17.70
C ILE A 85 19.23 8.16 -18.47
N HIS A 86 18.77 7.31 -19.37
CA HIS A 86 19.61 6.38 -20.11
C HIS A 86 20.59 7.13 -21.05
N MET A 87 20.11 8.12 -21.79
CA MET A 87 20.97 8.96 -22.63
C MET A 87 21.93 9.83 -21.81
N ASN A 88 21.46 10.36 -20.70
CA ASN A 88 22.31 11.12 -19.79
C ASN A 88 23.49 10.27 -19.30
N ILE A 89 23.24 9.03 -18.87
CA ILE A 89 24.26 8.08 -18.43
C ILE A 89 25.16 7.65 -19.60
N GLU A 90 24.58 7.25 -20.75
CA GLU A 90 25.32 6.75 -21.90
C GLU A 90 26.28 7.81 -22.48
N LYS A 91 25.82 9.07 -22.58
CA LYS A 91 26.67 10.17 -23.05
C LYS A 91 27.82 10.43 -22.07
N ARG A 92 27.52 10.53 -20.76
CA ARG A 92 28.55 10.73 -19.73
C ARG A 92 29.59 9.61 -19.74
N LEU A 93 29.13 8.36 -19.87
CA LEU A 93 30.01 7.20 -19.99
C LEU A 93 30.94 7.31 -21.20
N THR A 94 30.37 7.66 -22.36
CA THR A 94 31.16 7.81 -23.61
C THR A 94 32.17 8.96 -23.50
N GLU A 95 31.83 10.06 -22.85
CA GLU A 95 32.76 11.16 -22.59
C GLU A 95 33.92 10.73 -21.68
N GLU A 96 33.67 9.84 -20.71
CA GLU A 96 34.69 9.38 -19.75
C GLU A 96 35.59 8.30 -20.34
N ILE A 97 35.05 7.31 -21.06
CA ILE A 97 35.79 6.13 -21.50
C ILE A 97 35.91 5.96 -23.04
N GLY A 98 35.36 6.89 -23.82
CA GLY A 98 35.45 6.89 -25.29
C GLY A 98 34.70 5.74 -25.96
N ASP A 99 35.28 5.15 -27.01
CA ASP A 99 34.66 4.11 -27.85
C ASP A 99 34.14 2.89 -27.06
N ALA A 100 34.76 2.57 -25.95
CA ALA A 100 34.27 1.49 -25.09
C ALA A 100 32.85 1.76 -24.59
N GLY A 101 32.53 3.02 -24.22
CA GLY A 101 31.18 3.44 -23.80
C GLY A 101 30.16 3.27 -24.93
N ALA A 102 30.51 3.65 -26.15
CA ALA A 102 29.63 3.49 -27.33
C ALA A 102 29.30 2.01 -27.66
N ARG A 103 30.11 1.03 -27.23
CA ARG A 103 29.85 -0.41 -27.42
C ARG A 103 28.81 -0.98 -26.47
N LEU A 104 28.49 -0.29 -25.36
CA LEU A 104 27.52 -0.76 -24.39
C LEU A 104 26.14 -1.00 -25.00
N HIS A 105 25.74 -0.21 -25.99
CA HIS A 105 24.41 -0.33 -26.62
C HIS A 105 24.29 -1.53 -27.60
N THR A 106 25.36 -2.29 -27.84
CA THR A 106 25.34 -3.46 -28.73
C THR A 106 24.32 -4.49 -28.27
N ALA A 107 23.47 -4.97 -29.21
CA ALA A 107 22.42 -5.96 -28.96
C ALA A 107 21.37 -5.56 -27.89
N ARG A 108 21.14 -4.26 -27.72
CA ARG A 108 20.14 -3.69 -26.83
C ARG A 108 19.36 -2.57 -27.54
N SER A 109 18.12 -2.35 -27.14
CA SER A 109 17.31 -1.20 -27.53
C SER A 109 16.95 -0.37 -26.30
N ARG A 110 16.57 0.88 -26.51
CA ARG A 110 15.96 1.70 -25.46
C ARG A 110 14.68 1.04 -24.92
N ASN A 111 13.95 0.29 -25.75
CA ASN A 111 12.68 -0.33 -25.37
C ASN A 111 12.84 -1.40 -24.29
N ASP A 112 13.75 -2.37 -24.47
CA ASP A 112 14.00 -3.42 -23.45
C ASP A 112 14.77 -2.88 -22.25
N GLN A 113 15.64 -1.89 -22.44
CA GLN A 113 16.35 -1.20 -21.36
C GLN A 113 15.38 -0.48 -20.42
N CYS A 114 14.49 0.38 -20.95
CA CYS A 114 13.49 1.08 -20.13
C CYS A 114 12.54 0.13 -19.42
N ALA A 115 12.12 -0.95 -20.09
CA ALA A 115 11.26 -1.97 -19.50
C ALA A 115 11.98 -2.68 -18.34
N LEU A 116 13.25 -3.09 -18.53
CA LEU A 116 14.08 -3.73 -17.49
C LEU A 116 14.18 -2.85 -16.24
N ASP A 117 14.53 -1.58 -16.45
CA ASP A 117 14.73 -0.65 -15.34
C ASP A 117 13.45 -0.42 -14.55
N LEU A 118 12.32 -0.35 -15.23
CA LEU A 118 11.03 -0.17 -14.58
C LEU A 118 10.61 -1.42 -13.78
N HIS A 119 10.88 -2.63 -14.28
CA HIS A 119 10.69 -3.88 -13.52
C HIS A 119 11.53 -3.91 -12.24
N MET A 120 12.83 -3.62 -12.33
CA MET A 120 13.72 -3.56 -11.16
C MET A 120 13.32 -2.46 -10.18
N TYR A 121 12.93 -1.28 -10.70
CA TYR A 121 12.45 -0.17 -9.89
C TYR A 121 11.21 -0.57 -9.09
N MET A 122 10.27 -1.26 -9.71
CA MET A 122 9.07 -1.75 -9.05
C MET A 122 9.40 -2.80 -8.00
N LYS A 123 10.21 -3.81 -8.30
CA LYS A 123 10.67 -4.83 -7.32
C LYS A 123 11.27 -4.16 -6.08
N ARG A 124 12.22 -3.24 -6.27
CA ARG A 124 12.88 -2.52 -5.16
C ARG A 124 11.89 -1.70 -4.32
N ASN A 125 10.98 -0.99 -4.96
CA ASN A 125 10.02 -0.14 -4.23
C ASN A 125 8.89 -0.95 -3.58
N ILE A 126 8.47 -2.08 -4.14
CA ILE A 126 7.55 -3.02 -3.50
C ILE A 126 8.18 -3.59 -2.23
N ALA A 127 9.46 -4.00 -2.27
CA ALA A 127 10.18 -4.45 -1.08
C ALA A 127 10.24 -3.37 0.02
N ARG A 128 10.47 -2.10 -0.32
CA ARG A 128 10.43 -0.97 0.63
C ARG A 128 9.02 -0.67 1.14
N LEU A 129 8.01 -0.77 0.29
CA LEU A 129 6.62 -0.53 0.66
C LEU A 129 6.09 -1.60 1.60
N SER A 130 6.54 -2.87 1.44
CA SER A 130 6.17 -3.97 2.33
C SER A 130 6.58 -3.71 3.78
N GLU A 131 7.74 -3.08 4.02
CA GLU A 131 8.18 -2.70 5.36
C GLU A 131 7.21 -1.68 6.01
N LYS A 132 6.71 -0.72 5.22
CA LYS A 132 5.76 0.28 5.70
C LYS A 132 4.40 -0.33 6.02
N LEU A 133 3.93 -1.25 5.18
CA LEU A 133 2.68 -1.97 5.42
C LEU A 133 2.78 -2.86 6.67
N ILE A 134 3.90 -3.57 6.86
CA ILE A 134 4.17 -4.36 8.07
C ILE A 134 4.18 -3.46 9.30
N ALA A 135 4.78 -2.27 9.24
CA ALA A 135 4.80 -1.35 10.38
C ALA A 135 3.38 -0.91 10.81
N VAL A 136 2.47 -0.70 9.86
CA VAL A 136 1.06 -0.43 10.18
C VAL A 136 0.39 -1.64 10.83
N LEU A 137 0.63 -2.86 10.32
CA LEU A 137 0.10 -4.09 10.89
C LEU A 137 0.60 -4.33 12.32
N GLU A 138 1.89 -4.05 12.59
CA GLU A 138 2.47 -4.10 13.92
C GLU A 138 1.85 -3.07 14.86
N ALA A 139 1.66 -1.84 14.39
CA ALA A 139 1.02 -0.78 15.17
C ALA A 139 -0.44 -1.14 15.54
N LEU A 140 -1.20 -1.69 14.57
CA LEU A 140 -2.55 -2.21 14.82
C LEU A 140 -2.54 -3.31 15.88
N LEU A 141 -1.70 -4.32 15.73
CA LEU A 141 -1.61 -5.43 16.70
C LEU A 141 -1.20 -4.94 18.09
N ALA A 142 -0.25 -4.01 18.17
CA ALA A 142 0.17 -3.40 19.43
C ALA A 142 -0.98 -2.61 20.09
N ALA A 143 -1.74 -1.83 19.32
CA ALA A 143 -2.91 -1.10 19.82
C ALA A 143 -3.99 -2.05 20.36
N THR A 144 -4.24 -3.19 19.67
CA THR A 144 -5.22 -4.20 20.17
C THR A 144 -4.82 -4.81 21.50
N LYS A 145 -3.52 -4.98 21.76
CA LYS A 145 -3.01 -5.48 23.05
C LYS A 145 -3.05 -4.40 24.13
N LYS A 146 -2.69 -3.18 23.79
CA LYS A 146 -2.70 -2.03 24.73
C LYS A 146 -4.11 -1.72 25.25
N TYR A 147 -5.11 -1.83 24.38
CA TYR A 147 -6.50 -1.48 24.65
C TYR A 147 -7.43 -2.70 24.61
N GLN A 148 -6.94 -3.87 25.00
CA GLN A 148 -7.65 -5.16 24.89
C GLN A 148 -8.99 -5.20 25.63
N ASP A 149 -9.12 -4.47 26.75
CA ASP A 149 -10.31 -4.46 27.61
C ASP A 149 -11.26 -3.29 27.28
N VAL A 150 -10.90 -2.41 26.34
CA VAL A 150 -11.74 -1.28 25.97
C VAL A 150 -12.90 -1.75 25.12
N ILE A 151 -14.12 -1.44 25.57
CA ILE A 151 -15.36 -1.70 24.85
C ILE A 151 -15.86 -0.38 24.27
N LEU A 152 -16.25 -0.40 23.00
CA LEU A 152 -16.85 0.73 22.33
C LEU A 152 -18.15 0.33 21.61
N PRO A 153 -19.04 1.29 21.32
CA PRO A 153 -20.21 1.01 20.53
C PRO A 153 -19.83 0.66 19.10
N GLY A 154 -20.27 -0.49 18.63
CA GLY A 154 -20.24 -0.83 17.20
C GLY A 154 -21.38 -0.14 16.47
N TYR A 155 -21.15 0.20 15.19
CA TYR A 155 -22.09 0.96 14.39
C TYR A 155 -22.53 0.19 13.14
N THR A 156 -23.80 0.32 12.80
CA THR A 156 -24.36 0.04 11.48
C THR A 156 -25.26 1.20 11.08
N HIS A 157 -25.28 1.59 9.80
CA HIS A 157 -26.09 2.75 9.31
C HIS A 157 -25.82 4.04 10.09
N MET A 158 -24.61 4.22 10.62
CA MET A 158 -24.23 5.33 11.51
C MET A 158 -25.10 5.43 12.78
N GLN A 159 -25.72 4.31 13.19
CA GLN A 159 -26.45 4.17 14.45
C GLN A 159 -25.69 3.20 15.35
N ARG A 160 -25.72 3.45 16.66
CA ARG A 160 -25.18 2.52 17.66
C ARG A 160 -25.92 1.19 17.56
N ALA A 161 -25.19 0.10 17.53
CA ALA A 161 -25.75 -1.23 17.33
C ALA A 161 -25.48 -2.14 18.52
N GLN A 162 -24.26 -2.64 18.67
CA GLN A 162 -23.89 -3.59 19.71
C GLN A 162 -22.50 -3.26 20.29
N PRO A 163 -22.23 -3.60 21.57
CA PRO A 163 -20.90 -3.44 22.15
C PRO A 163 -19.87 -4.33 21.44
N VAL A 164 -18.69 -3.79 21.14
CA VAL A 164 -17.56 -4.52 20.57
C VAL A 164 -16.26 -4.15 21.27
N LEU A 165 -15.31 -5.05 21.33
CA LEU A 165 -13.95 -4.71 21.78
C LEU A 165 -13.28 -3.80 20.75
N PHE A 166 -12.59 -2.76 21.21
CA PHE A 166 -11.70 -1.95 20.40
C PHE A 166 -10.70 -2.83 19.63
N ALA A 167 -10.14 -3.83 20.32
CA ALA A 167 -9.23 -4.79 19.72
C ALA A 167 -9.86 -5.52 18.52
N HIS A 168 -11.12 -5.95 18.63
CA HIS A 168 -11.85 -6.60 17.55
C HIS A 168 -12.03 -5.67 16.36
N HIS A 169 -12.37 -4.42 16.60
CA HIS A 169 -12.53 -3.41 15.55
C HIS A 169 -11.22 -3.17 14.78
N MET A 170 -10.11 -2.99 15.49
CA MET A 170 -8.79 -2.81 14.86
C MET A 170 -8.31 -4.03 14.10
N LEU A 171 -8.62 -5.25 14.58
CA LEU A 171 -8.32 -6.50 13.88
C LEU A 171 -9.09 -6.65 12.56
N ALA A 172 -10.23 -5.97 12.38
CA ALA A 172 -10.89 -5.92 11.08
C ALA A 172 -10.05 -5.15 10.05
N TYR A 173 -9.43 -4.03 10.44
CA TYR A 173 -8.47 -3.30 9.58
C TYR A 173 -7.18 -4.09 9.36
N PHE A 174 -6.70 -4.79 10.39
CA PHE A 174 -5.59 -5.72 10.22
C PHE A 174 -5.88 -6.73 9.10
N ALA A 175 -7.04 -7.38 9.13
CA ALA A 175 -7.44 -8.37 8.12
C ALA A 175 -7.59 -7.76 6.70
N MET A 176 -7.95 -6.48 6.58
CA MET A 176 -7.97 -5.78 5.29
C MET A 176 -6.54 -5.60 4.75
N LEU A 177 -5.63 -5.11 5.58
CA LEU A 177 -4.23 -4.85 5.20
C LEU A 177 -3.43 -6.16 5.04
N GLU A 178 -3.78 -7.23 5.74
CA GLU A 178 -3.25 -8.58 5.49
C GLU A 178 -3.54 -9.03 4.05
N ARG A 179 -4.77 -8.82 3.57
CA ARG A 179 -5.13 -9.09 2.17
C ARG A 179 -4.44 -8.16 1.19
N ASP A 180 -4.11 -6.92 1.62
CA ASP A 180 -3.33 -5.99 0.79
C ASP A 180 -1.87 -6.44 0.69
N PHE A 181 -1.29 -7.01 1.75
CA PHE A 181 0.05 -7.60 1.67
C PHE A 181 0.10 -8.76 0.67
N LYS A 182 -0.93 -9.61 0.64
CA LYS A 182 -1.02 -10.68 -0.36
C LYS A 182 -1.11 -10.13 -1.80
N ARG A 183 -1.82 -9.02 -2.02
CA ARG A 183 -1.82 -8.35 -3.34
C ARG A 183 -0.46 -7.76 -3.69
N LEU A 184 0.26 -7.25 -2.69
CA LEU A 184 1.62 -6.73 -2.89
C LEU A 184 2.61 -7.84 -3.25
N GLU A 185 2.48 -9.03 -2.66
CA GLU A 185 3.22 -10.23 -3.05
C GLU A 185 2.95 -10.58 -4.52
N ASP A 186 1.68 -10.65 -4.93
CA ASP A 186 1.32 -10.89 -6.33
C ASP A 186 1.89 -9.81 -7.28
N CYS A 187 2.02 -8.55 -6.83
CA CYS A 187 2.68 -7.48 -7.61
C CYS A 187 4.19 -7.71 -7.74
N TYR A 188 4.87 -8.18 -6.69
CA TYR A 188 6.29 -8.50 -6.74
C TYR A 188 6.57 -9.62 -7.76
N ASP A 189 5.79 -10.69 -7.69
CA ASP A 189 5.91 -11.84 -8.58
C ASP A 189 5.70 -11.45 -10.05
N MET A 190 4.77 -10.54 -10.34
CA MET A 190 4.54 -10.03 -11.70
C MET A 190 5.69 -9.14 -12.21
N CYS A 191 6.41 -8.47 -11.32
CA CYS A 191 7.60 -7.72 -11.71
C CYS A 191 8.82 -8.61 -11.94
N ASP A 192 8.79 -9.89 -11.53
CA ASP A 192 9.95 -10.77 -11.46
C ASP A 192 10.23 -11.55 -12.75
N MET A 193 10.04 -10.88 -13.88
CA MET A 193 10.32 -11.37 -15.23
C MET A 193 11.14 -10.34 -15.99
N SER A 194 12.32 -10.74 -16.47
CA SER A 194 13.25 -9.83 -17.18
C SER A 194 12.87 -9.66 -18.66
N PRO A 195 12.69 -8.44 -19.15
CA PRO A 195 12.42 -8.15 -20.55
C PRO A 195 13.69 -8.04 -21.40
N ILE A 196 14.89 -8.07 -20.81
CA ILE A 196 16.16 -7.87 -21.51
C ILE A 196 16.38 -8.91 -22.61
N GLY A 197 16.96 -8.50 -23.73
CA GLY A 197 17.16 -9.35 -24.90
C GLY A 197 16.02 -9.29 -25.92
N ALA A 198 14.90 -8.64 -25.59
CA ALA A 198 13.82 -8.36 -26.53
C ALA A 198 14.24 -7.34 -27.59
N CYS A 199 15.25 -6.54 -27.33
CA CYS A 199 15.66 -5.38 -28.14
C CYS A 199 14.49 -4.44 -28.41
N ALA A 200 14.34 -3.97 -29.65
CA ALA A 200 13.21 -3.09 -29.98
C ALA A 200 11.85 -3.82 -29.91
N LEU A 201 11.79 -5.08 -30.40
CA LEU A 201 10.59 -5.91 -30.45
C LEU A 201 10.79 -7.33 -31.00
N ALA A 202 11.91 -7.60 -31.70
CA ALA A 202 12.11 -8.83 -32.48
C ALA A 202 13.32 -9.67 -32.02
N GLY A 203 13.90 -9.34 -30.87
CA GLY A 203 15.16 -9.93 -30.43
C GLY A 203 16.35 -9.41 -31.21
N THR A 204 17.46 -10.13 -31.20
CA THR A 204 18.74 -9.72 -31.81
C THR A 204 19.35 -10.84 -32.64
N THR A 205 20.24 -10.48 -33.58
CA THR A 205 21.05 -11.44 -34.34
C THR A 205 22.35 -11.81 -33.65
N TYR A 206 22.67 -11.18 -32.52
CA TYR A 206 23.84 -11.53 -31.71
C TYR A 206 23.54 -12.75 -30.82
N PRO A 207 24.55 -13.56 -30.49
CA PRO A 207 24.38 -14.70 -29.57
C PRO A 207 24.36 -14.20 -28.13
N THR A 208 23.29 -13.50 -27.75
CA THR A 208 23.04 -13.01 -26.39
C THR A 208 22.43 -14.09 -25.51
N HIS A 209 22.59 -13.96 -24.22
CA HIS A 209 22.09 -14.90 -23.21
C HIS A 209 21.30 -14.13 -22.13
N PRO A 210 20.04 -13.75 -22.39
CA PRO A 210 19.22 -12.94 -21.48
C PRO A 210 18.97 -13.63 -20.12
N GLU A 211 19.04 -14.96 -20.06
CA GLU A 211 18.93 -15.72 -18.81
C GLU A 211 20.12 -15.47 -17.87
N GLU A 212 21.33 -15.23 -18.41
CA GLU A 212 22.50 -14.87 -17.60
C GLU A 212 22.34 -13.47 -17.00
N GLU A 213 21.84 -12.52 -17.79
CA GLU A 213 21.53 -11.16 -17.32
C GLU A 213 20.43 -11.17 -16.27
N ALA A 214 19.36 -11.95 -16.50
CA ALA A 214 18.27 -12.11 -15.54
C ALA A 214 18.75 -12.67 -14.19
N ASN A 215 19.61 -13.69 -14.23
CA ASN A 215 20.21 -14.26 -13.02
C ASN A 215 21.10 -13.26 -12.26
N ASP A 216 21.93 -12.49 -12.98
CA ASP A 216 22.80 -11.46 -12.38
C ASP A 216 21.97 -10.32 -11.73
N LEU A 217 20.75 -10.07 -12.23
CA LEU A 217 19.81 -9.05 -11.76
C LEU A 217 18.72 -9.59 -10.83
N HIS A 218 18.86 -10.87 -10.41
CA HIS A 218 17.92 -11.56 -9.51
C HIS A 218 16.47 -11.58 -9.99
N PHE A 219 16.25 -11.84 -11.29
CA PHE A 219 14.94 -12.16 -11.85
C PHE A 219 14.70 -13.67 -11.82
N ALA A 220 13.48 -14.09 -11.50
CA ALA A 220 13.08 -15.49 -11.51
C ALA A 220 12.99 -16.08 -12.93
N SER A 221 12.75 -15.26 -13.95
CA SER A 221 12.56 -15.70 -15.32
C SER A 221 12.82 -14.59 -16.35
N VAL A 222 12.75 -14.95 -17.64
CA VAL A 222 12.77 -14.02 -18.75
C VAL A 222 11.46 -14.12 -19.54
N TYR A 223 11.05 -13.05 -20.23
CA TYR A 223 9.87 -13.07 -21.11
C TYR A 223 10.05 -14.06 -22.25
N GLY A 224 9.03 -14.87 -22.50
CA GLY A 224 9.02 -15.84 -23.58
C GLY A 224 8.75 -15.27 -24.99
N ASN A 225 8.39 -13.99 -25.08
CA ASN A 225 8.10 -13.31 -26.35
C ASN A 225 8.60 -11.87 -26.31
N SER A 226 9.42 -11.47 -27.28
CA SER A 226 10.05 -10.16 -27.33
C SER A 226 9.08 -8.98 -27.61
N LEU A 227 7.97 -9.24 -28.31
CA LEU A 227 6.92 -8.23 -28.51
C LEU A 227 6.17 -7.94 -27.23
N ASP A 228 5.90 -8.97 -26.45
CA ASP A 228 5.27 -8.89 -25.14
C ASP A 228 6.18 -8.19 -24.12
N ALA A 229 7.45 -8.59 -24.06
CA ALA A 229 8.43 -8.07 -23.13
C ALA A 229 8.57 -6.54 -23.11
N VAL A 230 8.49 -5.89 -24.28
CA VAL A 230 8.59 -4.42 -24.40
C VAL A 230 7.24 -3.72 -24.35
N SER A 231 6.14 -4.46 -24.44
CA SER A 231 4.75 -3.96 -24.44
C SER A 231 4.07 -4.08 -23.08
N ASP A 232 4.45 -5.06 -22.28
CA ASP A 232 3.77 -5.38 -21.01
C ASP A 232 3.84 -4.21 -20.01
N ARG A 233 2.68 -3.88 -19.47
CA ARG A 233 2.47 -2.95 -18.34
C ARG A 233 1.48 -3.53 -17.32
N ASP A 234 1.17 -4.84 -17.41
CA ASP A 234 0.21 -5.48 -16.50
C ASP A 234 0.69 -5.43 -15.05
N TYR A 235 2.00 -5.56 -14.82
CA TYR A 235 2.58 -5.43 -13.49
C TYR A 235 2.38 -4.03 -12.87
N LEU A 236 2.38 -2.96 -13.68
CA LEU A 236 2.06 -1.59 -13.22
C LEU A 236 0.57 -1.42 -12.92
N LEU A 237 -0.30 -1.98 -13.78
CA LEU A 237 -1.74 -1.98 -13.58
C LEU A 237 -2.13 -2.79 -12.34
N GLN A 238 -1.47 -3.93 -12.11
CA GLN A 238 -1.63 -4.74 -10.90
C GLN A 238 -1.23 -3.94 -9.66
N PHE A 239 -0.07 -3.27 -9.71
CA PHE A 239 0.37 -2.41 -8.62
C PHE A 239 -0.61 -1.26 -8.35
N LEU A 240 -1.06 -0.54 -9.38
CA LEU A 240 -2.05 0.55 -9.22
C LEU A 240 -3.40 0.04 -8.71
N SER A 241 -3.79 -1.19 -9.06
CA SER A 241 -4.98 -1.85 -8.52
C SER A 241 -4.82 -2.16 -7.03
N PHE A 242 -3.69 -2.74 -6.63
CA PHE A 242 -3.32 -2.91 -5.23
C PHE A 242 -3.33 -1.57 -4.48
N ALA A 243 -2.64 -0.55 -5.03
CA ALA A 243 -2.54 0.78 -4.45
C ALA A 243 -3.91 1.41 -4.22
N SER A 244 -4.83 1.26 -5.18
CA SER A 244 -6.21 1.76 -5.09
C SER A 244 -7.00 1.08 -3.98
N ILE A 245 -6.87 -0.25 -3.82
CA ILE A 245 -7.58 -1.01 -2.77
C ILE A 245 -6.99 -0.68 -1.40
N CYS A 246 -5.67 -0.62 -1.27
CA CYS A 246 -4.99 -0.27 -0.02
C CYS A 246 -5.36 1.16 0.41
N ALA A 247 -5.31 2.13 -0.51
CA ALA A 247 -5.72 3.51 -0.24
C ALA A 247 -7.20 3.59 0.19
N MET A 248 -8.09 2.77 -0.37
CA MET A 248 -9.49 2.69 0.04
C MET A 248 -9.62 2.17 1.49
N HIS A 249 -8.84 1.16 1.89
CA HIS A 249 -8.85 0.67 3.27
C HIS A 249 -8.35 1.74 4.25
N LEU A 250 -7.27 2.46 3.89
CA LEU A 250 -6.76 3.58 4.69
C LEU A 250 -7.77 4.75 4.74
N SER A 251 -8.48 5.02 3.65
CA SER A 251 -9.53 6.03 3.60
C SER A 251 -10.70 5.71 4.55
N ARG A 252 -11.10 4.44 4.64
CA ARG A 252 -12.14 3.99 5.58
C ARG A 252 -11.70 4.15 7.03
N LEU A 253 -10.46 3.77 7.35
CA LEU A 253 -9.89 3.97 8.67
C LEU A 253 -9.78 5.47 9.02
N SER A 254 -9.40 6.30 8.04
CA SER A 254 -9.39 7.75 8.16
C SER A 254 -10.75 8.30 8.55
N GLU A 255 -11.81 7.85 7.88
CA GLU A 255 -13.18 8.29 8.15
C GLU A 255 -13.57 8.00 9.60
N GLU A 256 -13.30 6.79 10.10
CA GLU A 256 -13.60 6.43 11.49
C GLU A 256 -12.77 7.25 12.49
N PHE A 257 -11.47 7.44 12.25
CA PHE A 257 -10.63 8.26 13.14
C PHE A 257 -11.06 9.73 13.16
N ILE A 258 -11.53 10.27 12.03
CA ILE A 258 -12.11 11.61 11.96
C ILE A 258 -13.34 11.70 12.86
N TYR A 259 -14.31 10.77 12.74
CA TYR A 259 -15.49 10.79 13.61
C TYR A 259 -15.13 10.58 15.07
N TRP A 260 -14.30 9.58 15.36
CA TRP A 260 -13.94 9.23 16.73
C TRP A 260 -13.16 10.32 17.47
N SER A 261 -12.47 11.20 16.74
CA SER A 261 -11.72 12.31 17.31
C SER A 261 -12.55 13.61 17.44
N THR A 262 -13.80 13.65 16.95
CA THR A 262 -14.66 14.84 17.10
C THR A 262 -15.07 15.07 18.56
N SER A 263 -15.48 16.30 18.86
CA SER A 263 -16.05 16.68 20.17
C SER A 263 -17.36 15.94 20.48
N GLU A 264 -18.06 15.43 19.49
CA GLU A 264 -19.30 14.68 19.62
C GLU A 264 -19.04 13.21 20.00
N PHE A 265 -18.01 12.57 19.41
CA PHE A 265 -17.67 11.17 19.67
C PHE A 265 -16.67 11.01 20.81
N GLN A 266 -15.54 11.72 20.79
CA GLN A 266 -14.49 11.66 21.81
C GLN A 266 -13.99 10.23 22.15
N PHE A 267 -14.01 9.31 21.19
CA PHE A 267 -13.60 7.92 21.41
C PHE A 267 -12.08 7.77 21.38
N ILE A 268 -11.41 8.58 20.56
CA ILE A 268 -9.95 8.66 20.49
C ILE A 268 -9.47 10.10 20.55
N GLU A 269 -8.20 10.24 20.91
CA GLU A 269 -7.43 11.47 20.70
C GLU A 269 -6.20 11.14 19.88
N LEU A 270 -6.02 11.85 18.76
CA LEU A 270 -4.81 11.76 17.95
C LEU A 270 -3.69 12.58 18.62
N ASP A 271 -2.46 12.10 18.49
CA ASP A 271 -1.29 12.80 19.02
C ASP A 271 -1.09 14.15 18.31
N ASP A 272 -0.53 15.13 19.04
CA ASP A 272 -0.24 16.47 18.52
C ASP A 272 0.71 16.44 17.32
N GLY A 273 1.61 15.47 17.25
CA GLY A 273 2.51 15.24 16.11
C GLY A 273 1.83 14.86 14.82
N TYR A 274 0.56 14.42 14.88
CA TYR A 274 -0.26 14.02 13.71
C TYR A 274 -1.53 14.85 13.56
N SER A 275 -1.58 16.01 14.19
CA SER A 275 -2.72 16.93 14.19
C SER A 275 -2.24 18.33 13.92
N THR A 276 -3.14 19.22 13.47
CA THR A 276 -2.84 20.64 13.36
C THR A 276 -3.82 21.48 14.17
N GLY A 277 -3.38 22.68 14.55
CA GLY A 277 -4.20 23.66 15.22
C GLY A 277 -4.86 24.63 14.24
N SER A 278 -5.50 25.65 14.79
CA SER A 278 -6.05 26.78 14.03
C SER A 278 -5.36 28.07 14.44
N SER A 279 -5.01 28.91 13.46
CA SER A 279 -4.42 30.23 13.73
C SER A 279 -5.34 31.22 14.44
N ILE A 280 -6.66 30.96 14.42
CA ILE A 280 -7.69 31.83 14.98
C ILE A 280 -8.48 31.18 16.13
N MET A 281 -8.53 29.84 16.17
CA MET A 281 -9.29 29.09 17.18
C MET A 281 -8.32 28.26 18.04
N PRO A 282 -7.87 28.75 19.19
CA PRO A 282 -6.81 28.10 19.98
C PRO A 282 -7.20 26.74 20.57
N GLN A 283 -8.49 26.42 20.63
CA GLN A 283 -9.00 25.13 21.13
C GLN A 283 -9.09 24.06 20.04
N LYS A 284 -8.90 24.42 18.76
CA LYS A 284 -9.14 23.50 17.64
C LYS A 284 -7.96 22.59 17.38
N LYS A 285 -8.22 21.29 17.26
CA LYS A 285 -7.27 20.26 16.88
C LYS A 285 -7.86 19.46 15.71
N ASN A 286 -7.18 19.49 14.57
CA ASN A 286 -7.69 18.93 13.31
C ASN A 286 -7.05 17.59 13.00
N PRO A 287 -7.79 16.58 12.50
CA PRO A 287 -7.25 15.30 12.06
C PRO A 287 -6.74 15.34 10.61
N ASP A 288 -5.91 16.36 10.27
CA ASP A 288 -5.52 16.65 8.88
C ASP A 288 -4.88 15.47 8.17
N MET A 289 -4.12 14.63 8.87
CA MET A 289 -3.47 13.47 8.25
C MET A 289 -4.51 12.47 7.74
N CYS A 290 -5.57 12.23 8.52
CA CYS A 290 -6.69 11.40 8.08
C CYS A 290 -7.42 12.02 6.87
N GLU A 291 -7.66 13.33 6.91
CA GLU A 291 -8.34 14.04 5.82
C GLU A 291 -7.53 14.00 4.52
N LEU A 292 -6.20 14.23 4.59
CA LEU A 292 -5.31 14.19 3.44
C LEU A 292 -5.23 12.79 2.83
N ILE A 293 -5.13 11.73 3.65
CA ILE A 293 -5.07 10.35 3.15
C ILE A 293 -6.39 9.99 2.48
N ARG A 294 -7.53 10.33 3.09
CA ARG A 294 -8.86 10.18 2.48
C ARG A 294 -8.95 10.91 1.14
N GLY A 295 -8.47 12.15 1.06
CA GLY A 295 -8.47 12.95 -0.17
C GLY A 295 -7.55 12.40 -1.26
N LYS A 296 -6.32 11.99 -0.91
CA LYS A 296 -5.33 11.44 -1.85
C LYS A 296 -5.75 10.11 -2.48
N THR A 297 -6.64 9.36 -1.87
CA THR A 297 -7.21 8.12 -2.42
C THR A 297 -7.80 8.33 -3.82
N GLY A 298 -8.50 9.44 -4.05
CA GLY A 298 -9.05 9.77 -5.38
C GLY A 298 -7.97 10.00 -6.45
N ARG A 299 -6.80 10.51 -6.06
CA ARG A 299 -5.65 10.69 -6.97
C ARG A 299 -5.08 9.34 -7.39
N VAL A 300 -4.92 8.40 -6.45
CA VAL A 300 -4.46 7.04 -6.75
C VAL A 300 -5.40 6.32 -7.71
N TYR A 301 -6.72 6.47 -7.53
CA TYR A 301 -7.72 5.95 -8.49
C TYR A 301 -7.56 6.56 -9.88
N GLY A 302 -7.29 7.87 -9.94
CA GLY A 302 -7.03 8.56 -11.21
C GLY A 302 -5.86 7.98 -11.98
N HIS A 303 -4.78 7.59 -11.28
CA HIS A 303 -3.60 6.97 -11.91
C HIS A 303 -3.91 5.58 -12.50
N LEU A 304 -4.66 4.74 -11.80
CA LEU A 304 -5.09 3.44 -12.33
C LEU A 304 -5.93 3.62 -13.61
N ILE A 305 -6.93 4.51 -13.57
CA ILE A 305 -7.79 4.77 -14.73
C ILE A 305 -7.00 5.41 -15.87
N GLY A 306 -6.05 6.29 -15.55
CA GLY A 306 -5.16 6.92 -16.51
C GLY A 306 -4.37 5.87 -17.31
N LEU A 307 -3.65 5.00 -16.62
CA LEU A 307 -2.84 3.97 -17.27
C LEU A 307 -3.68 2.94 -18.04
N LEU A 308 -4.82 2.49 -17.49
CA LEU A 308 -5.78 1.65 -18.22
C LEU A 308 -6.24 2.33 -19.52
N THR A 309 -6.42 3.65 -19.48
CA THR A 309 -6.86 4.42 -20.66
C THR A 309 -5.75 4.55 -21.70
N VAL A 310 -4.51 4.73 -21.28
CA VAL A 310 -3.34 4.73 -22.17
C VAL A 310 -3.24 3.37 -22.86
N MET A 311 -3.22 2.28 -22.11
CA MET A 311 -2.95 0.94 -22.66
C MET A 311 -4.06 0.37 -23.55
N LYS A 312 -5.32 0.72 -23.34
CA LYS A 312 -6.51 0.09 -23.98
C LYS A 312 -6.52 0.06 -25.51
N GLY A 313 -5.77 0.89 -26.18
CA GLY A 313 -5.83 1.04 -27.64
C GLY A 313 -4.48 0.97 -28.31
N LEU A 314 -3.40 0.70 -27.58
CA LEU A 314 -2.05 0.61 -28.12
C LEU A 314 -1.83 -0.70 -28.87
N PRO A 315 -1.15 -0.71 -30.03
CA PRO A 315 -0.66 -1.91 -30.66
C PRO A 315 0.49 -2.52 -29.86
N LEU A 316 0.97 -3.70 -30.27
CA LEU A 316 2.11 -4.37 -29.65
C LEU A 316 3.42 -3.59 -29.87
N ALA A 317 4.41 -3.97 -29.08
CA ALA A 317 5.69 -3.33 -28.90
C ALA A 317 5.57 -1.98 -28.16
N TYR A 318 6.26 -0.97 -28.56
CA TYR A 318 6.35 0.30 -27.83
C TYR A 318 5.89 1.47 -28.70
N ASP A 319 4.93 2.22 -28.19
CA ASP A 319 4.56 3.55 -28.65
C ASP A 319 4.91 4.59 -27.57
N LYS A 320 5.16 5.83 -27.96
CA LYS A 320 5.57 6.92 -27.05
C LYS A 320 4.52 7.22 -25.97
N ASP A 321 3.26 6.87 -26.18
CA ASP A 321 2.17 6.91 -25.19
C ASP A 321 2.56 6.18 -23.89
N MET A 322 3.36 5.11 -23.97
CA MET A 322 3.85 4.37 -22.81
C MET A 322 4.83 5.15 -21.93
N GLN A 323 5.27 6.34 -22.32
CA GLN A 323 6.03 7.22 -21.43
C GLN A 323 5.19 7.68 -20.23
N GLU A 324 3.85 7.74 -20.41
CA GLU A 324 2.88 8.06 -19.36
C GLU A 324 2.72 6.95 -18.29
N ASP A 325 3.42 5.83 -18.41
CA ASP A 325 3.38 4.71 -17.48
C ASP A 325 4.04 5.00 -16.13
N LYS A 326 4.94 6.01 -16.04
CA LYS A 326 5.81 6.24 -14.88
C LYS A 326 5.27 7.24 -13.87
N GLU A 327 4.88 8.44 -14.28
CA GLU A 327 4.55 9.52 -13.35
C GLU A 327 3.42 9.13 -12.40
N GLY A 328 2.33 8.54 -12.91
CA GLY A 328 1.21 8.10 -12.10
C GLY A 328 1.56 6.97 -11.13
N VAL A 329 2.41 6.03 -11.55
CA VAL A 329 2.90 4.92 -10.72
C VAL A 329 3.82 5.44 -9.63
N PHE A 330 4.75 6.34 -9.95
CA PHE A 330 5.68 6.93 -8.98
C PHE A 330 4.95 7.77 -7.94
N ASP A 331 3.94 8.55 -8.34
CA ASP A 331 3.11 9.32 -7.43
C ASP A 331 2.24 8.43 -6.52
N ALA A 332 1.69 7.35 -7.05
CA ALA A 332 0.94 6.37 -6.24
C ALA A 332 1.85 5.67 -5.21
N LEU A 333 3.07 5.28 -5.61
CA LEU A 333 4.11 4.73 -4.73
C LEU A 333 4.44 5.68 -3.58
N ASP A 334 4.79 6.91 -3.90
CA ASP A 334 5.15 7.93 -2.91
C ASP A 334 3.98 8.23 -1.98
N THR A 335 2.77 8.32 -2.53
CA THR A 335 1.54 8.55 -1.75
C THR A 335 1.30 7.45 -0.73
N LEU A 336 1.40 6.17 -1.14
CA LEU A 336 1.21 5.04 -0.23
C LEU A 336 2.35 4.95 0.80
N TYR A 337 3.58 5.15 0.37
CA TYR A 337 4.74 5.10 1.25
C TYR A 337 4.60 6.05 2.44
N PHE A 338 4.25 7.32 2.16
CA PHE A 338 4.02 8.31 3.21
C PHE A 338 2.75 8.05 4.01
N ALA A 339 1.65 7.63 3.36
CA ALA A 339 0.40 7.33 4.06
C ALA A 339 0.57 6.20 5.09
N LEU A 340 1.24 5.12 4.71
CA LEU A 340 1.51 4.00 5.61
C LEU A 340 2.43 4.41 6.77
N ASP A 341 3.48 5.21 6.50
CA ASP A 341 4.39 5.70 7.54
C ASP A 341 3.65 6.57 8.57
N ILE A 342 2.80 7.48 8.11
CA ILE A 342 1.95 8.32 8.95
C ILE A 342 0.99 7.45 9.77
N TYR A 343 0.36 6.44 9.18
CA TYR A 343 -0.56 5.56 9.89
C TYR A 343 0.10 4.76 10.99
N ALA A 344 1.28 4.20 10.74
CA ALA A 344 2.02 3.46 11.77
C ALA A 344 2.31 4.35 12.99
N GLY A 345 2.73 5.59 12.77
CA GLY A 345 2.96 6.57 13.84
C GLY A 345 1.68 7.00 14.54
N MET A 346 0.65 7.32 13.79
CA MET A 346 -0.65 7.80 14.30
C MET A 346 -1.33 6.76 15.21
N ILE A 347 -1.37 5.48 14.78
CA ILE A 347 -1.93 4.37 15.58
C ILE A 347 -1.10 4.12 16.84
N SER A 348 0.22 4.20 16.74
CA SER A 348 1.12 3.94 17.86
C SER A 348 1.01 4.99 18.97
N THR A 349 0.65 6.22 18.64
CA THR A 349 0.63 7.37 19.56
C THR A 349 -0.76 7.78 20.02
N MET A 350 -1.83 7.37 19.32
CA MET A 350 -3.20 7.73 19.70
C MET A 350 -3.58 7.23 21.10
N THR A 351 -4.49 7.95 21.72
CA THR A 351 -5.13 7.56 22.99
C THR A 351 -6.58 7.15 22.74
N VAL A 352 -7.03 6.06 23.39
CA VAL A 352 -8.43 5.61 23.36
C VAL A 352 -9.10 5.94 24.68
N ASN A 353 -10.23 6.63 24.63
CA ASN A 353 -10.99 7.12 25.79
C ASN A 353 -12.00 6.05 26.29
N GLY A 354 -11.48 4.95 26.84
CA GLY A 354 -12.29 3.80 27.25
C GLY A 354 -13.39 4.13 28.26
N ASP A 355 -13.15 5.04 29.20
CA ASP A 355 -14.16 5.47 30.17
C ASP A 355 -15.34 6.18 29.48
N HIS A 356 -15.03 7.02 28.48
CA HIS A 356 -16.06 7.72 27.72
C HIS A 356 -16.87 6.76 26.83
N THR A 357 -16.20 5.85 26.11
CA THR A 357 -16.91 4.86 25.27
C THR A 357 -17.82 3.96 26.09
N ARG A 358 -17.40 3.62 27.31
CA ARG A 358 -18.20 2.89 28.27
C ARG A 358 -19.45 3.68 28.70
N ALA A 359 -19.28 4.94 29.13
CA ALA A 359 -20.39 5.80 29.53
C ALA A 359 -21.43 5.98 28.40
N VAL A 360 -20.97 6.05 27.15
CA VAL A 360 -21.84 6.09 25.98
C VAL A 360 -22.69 4.82 25.84
N LEU A 361 -22.10 3.63 26.05
CA LEU A 361 -22.79 2.34 25.99
C LEU A 361 -23.77 2.15 27.17
N GLU A 362 -23.43 2.64 28.35
CA GLU A 362 -24.29 2.56 29.53
C GLU A 362 -25.51 3.48 29.43
N SER A 363 -25.49 4.47 28.51
CA SER A 363 -26.56 5.45 28.28
C SER A 363 -27.49 5.10 27.10
N ASP A 364 -27.38 3.89 26.54
CA ASP A 364 -28.18 3.48 25.38
C ASP A 364 -28.78 2.06 25.50
N PHE A 365 -29.25 1.51 24.39
CA PHE A 365 -29.90 0.21 24.30
C PHE A 365 -29.09 -0.82 23.51
N SER A 366 -27.78 -0.68 23.42
CA SER A 366 -26.90 -1.60 22.65
C SER A 366 -26.89 -3.03 23.19
N ASN A 367 -27.35 -3.22 24.44
CA ASN A 367 -27.56 -4.52 25.09
C ASN A 367 -28.95 -5.15 24.86
N ALA A 368 -29.82 -4.51 24.09
CA ALA A 368 -31.19 -5.01 23.85
C ALA A 368 -31.22 -6.37 23.16
N THR A 369 -30.30 -6.66 22.25
CA THR A 369 -30.17 -7.97 21.60
C THR A 369 -29.86 -9.06 22.63
N ASP A 370 -29.01 -8.77 23.62
CA ASP A 370 -28.66 -9.72 24.70
C ASP A 370 -29.83 -10.03 25.58
N MET A 371 -30.73 -9.07 25.81
CA MET A 371 -32.01 -9.29 26.49
C MET A 371 -32.94 -10.22 25.68
N ALA A 372 -32.99 -10.09 24.36
CA ALA A 372 -33.78 -10.98 23.51
C ALA A 372 -33.19 -12.41 23.51
N ASP A 373 -31.85 -12.54 23.42
CA ASP A 373 -31.15 -13.80 23.48
C ASP A 373 -31.33 -14.50 24.85
N TYR A 374 -31.35 -13.72 25.93
CA TYR A 374 -31.62 -14.23 27.27
C TYR A 374 -33.01 -14.93 27.35
N LEU A 375 -34.05 -14.26 26.86
CA LEU A 375 -35.37 -14.84 26.79
C LEU A 375 -35.46 -16.05 25.86
N ALA A 376 -34.78 -15.98 24.71
CA ALA A 376 -34.73 -17.08 23.75
C ALA A 376 -34.08 -18.35 24.35
N LYS A 377 -32.97 -18.17 25.10
CA LYS A 377 -32.29 -19.27 25.80
C LYS A 377 -33.18 -19.90 26.91
N LYS A 378 -34.13 -19.15 27.45
CA LYS A 378 -35.15 -19.62 28.41
C LYS A 378 -36.41 -20.22 27.72
N GLY A 379 -36.36 -20.40 26.38
CA GLY A 379 -37.39 -21.11 25.64
C GLY A 379 -38.43 -20.22 24.92
N LEU A 380 -38.33 -18.90 25.05
CA LEU A 380 -39.23 -18.01 24.30
C LEU A 380 -38.83 -17.94 22.83
N PRO A 381 -39.74 -18.18 21.87
CA PRO A 381 -39.39 -17.98 20.44
C PRO A 381 -38.79 -16.62 20.18
N PHE A 382 -37.68 -16.52 19.44
CA PHE A 382 -36.92 -15.29 19.27
C PHE A 382 -37.76 -14.10 18.79
N ARG A 383 -38.72 -14.30 17.88
CA ARG A 383 -39.63 -13.24 17.43
C ARG A 383 -40.51 -12.68 18.57
N GLN A 384 -40.92 -13.53 19.52
CA GLN A 384 -41.66 -13.08 20.69
C GLN A 384 -40.73 -12.40 21.70
N ALA A 385 -39.51 -12.91 21.89
CA ALA A 385 -38.48 -12.28 22.71
C ALA A 385 -38.19 -10.86 22.18
N HIS A 386 -38.00 -10.71 20.88
CA HIS A 386 -37.78 -9.41 20.24
C HIS A 386 -38.93 -8.43 20.49
N ALA A 387 -40.20 -8.89 20.43
CA ALA A 387 -41.35 -8.05 20.71
C ALA A 387 -41.40 -7.59 22.18
N VAL A 388 -41.10 -8.49 23.14
CA VAL A 388 -40.98 -8.15 24.56
C VAL A 388 -39.90 -7.10 24.79
N VAL A 389 -38.72 -7.26 24.17
CA VAL A 389 -37.61 -6.31 24.30
C VAL A 389 -37.93 -4.98 23.65
N GLY A 390 -38.60 -4.96 22.49
CA GLY A 390 -39.07 -3.73 21.85
C GLY A 390 -40.00 -2.92 22.75
N ASN A 391 -40.93 -3.58 23.45
CA ASN A 391 -41.78 -2.94 24.46
C ASN A 391 -41.00 -2.44 25.67
N ALA A 392 -39.99 -3.19 26.12
CA ALA A 392 -39.11 -2.78 27.22
C ALA A 392 -38.31 -1.52 26.88
N VAL A 393 -37.75 -1.46 25.66
CA VAL A 393 -37.02 -0.27 25.15
C VAL A 393 -37.97 0.92 25.07
N HIS A 394 -39.18 0.74 24.52
CA HIS A 394 -40.20 1.79 24.45
C HIS A 394 -40.55 2.32 25.86
N TYR A 395 -40.82 1.41 26.82
CA TYR A 395 -41.06 1.77 28.21
C TYR A 395 -39.91 2.59 28.82
N CYS A 396 -38.67 2.13 28.59
CA CYS A 396 -37.48 2.84 29.08
C CYS A 396 -37.39 4.27 28.51
N ILE A 397 -37.65 4.44 27.21
CA ILE A 397 -37.64 5.76 26.55
C ILE A 397 -38.69 6.69 27.20
N GLU A 398 -39.91 6.23 27.40
CA GLU A 398 -41.00 7.04 28.02
C GLU A 398 -40.67 7.42 29.48
N HIS A 399 -39.91 6.59 30.18
CA HIS A 399 -39.59 6.82 31.61
C HIS A 399 -38.17 7.37 31.83
N HIS A 400 -37.47 7.75 30.78
CA HIS A 400 -36.06 8.24 30.83
C HIS A 400 -35.11 7.29 31.53
N LYS A 401 -35.23 5.96 31.28
CA LYS A 401 -34.42 4.87 31.80
C LYS A 401 -33.63 4.21 30.67
N VAL A 402 -32.63 3.40 31.06
CA VAL A 402 -32.03 2.35 30.23
C VAL A 402 -32.41 0.97 30.78
N LEU A 403 -32.16 -0.09 30.00
CA LEU A 403 -32.59 -1.46 30.41
C LEU A 403 -32.05 -1.89 31.76
N LEU A 404 -30.85 -1.48 32.14
CA LEU A 404 -30.23 -1.79 33.44
C LEU A 404 -30.88 -1.07 34.64
N ASP A 405 -31.63 0.02 34.39
CA ASP A 405 -32.34 0.75 35.44
C ASP A 405 -33.66 0.08 35.86
N LEU A 406 -34.13 -0.89 35.06
CA LEU A 406 -35.37 -1.59 35.39
C LEU A 406 -35.25 -2.39 36.68
N SER A 407 -36.28 -2.30 37.52
CA SER A 407 -36.43 -3.16 38.70
C SER A 407 -36.84 -4.57 38.29
N MET A 408 -36.63 -5.54 39.16
CA MET A 408 -37.09 -6.90 38.91
C MET A 408 -38.61 -7.02 38.77
N GLU A 409 -39.38 -6.14 39.40
CA GLU A 409 -40.84 -6.06 39.26
C GLU A 409 -41.20 -5.59 37.83
N GLU A 410 -40.52 -4.58 37.31
CA GLU A 410 -40.70 -4.09 35.93
C GLU A 410 -40.31 -5.18 34.93
N PHE A 411 -39.16 -5.83 35.07
CA PHE A 411 -38.78 -6.97 34.21
C PHE A 411 -39.83 -8.06 34.19
N ARG A 412 -40.28 -8.52 35.37
CA ARG A 412 -41.29 -9.59 35.50
C ARG A 412 -42.66 -9.19 34.95
N SER A 413 -43.01 -7.93 35.00
CA SER A 413 -44.23 -7.44 34.38
C SER A 413 -44.24 -7.58 32.86
N MET A 414 -43.06 -7.53 32.22
CA MET A 414 -42.88 -7.67 30.75
C MET A 414 -42.78 -9.15 30.35
N SER A 415 -42.11 -9.98 31.16
CA SER A 415 -42.07 -11.44 31.00
C SER A 415 -41.73 -12.14 32.29
N PRO A 416 -42.48 -13.20 32.67
CA PRO A 416 -42.18 -14.01 33.88
C PRO A 416 -40.86 -14.79 33.76
N LEU A 417 -40.27 -14.86 32.58
CA LEU A 417 -38.98 -15.55 32.32
C LEU A 417 -37.77 -14.75 32.80
N PHE A 418 -37.93 -13.46 33.14
CA PHE A 418 -36.83 -12.69 33.72
C PHE A 418 -36.59 -13.08 35.16
N GLU A 419 -35.34 -13.48 35.46
CA GLU A 419 -34.84 -13.86 36.76
C GLU A 419 -33.79 -12.88 37.27
N GLU A 420 -33.30 -13.04 38.49
CA GLU A 420 -32.34 -12.11 39.13
C GLU A 420 -31.02 -11.93 38.36
N ASP A 421 -30.63 -12.91 37.51
CA ASP A 421 -29.44 -12.90 36.68
C ASP A 421 -29.53 -12.03 35.46
N ILE A 422 -30.70 -11.45 35.14
CA ILE A 422 -30.89 -10.60 33.93
C ILE A 422 -29.95 -9.40 33.95
N LYS A 423 -29.74 -8.74 35.08
CA LYS A 423 -28.88 -7.56 35.15
C LYS A 423 -27.42 -7.89 34.88
N GLU A 424 -26.95 -9.07 35.33
CA GLU A 424 -25.63 -9.55 34.96
C GLU A 424 -25.54 -9.87 33.46
N ALA A 425 -26.56 -10.53 32.92
CA ALA A 425 -26.63 -10.85 31.49
C ALA A 425 -26.59 -9.61 30.58
N LEU A 426 -27.16 -8.48 31.03
CA LEU A 426 -27.23 -7.21 30.31
C LEU A 426 -26.01 -6.30 30.56
N SER A 427 -25.09 -6.66 31.46
CA SER A 427 -23.87 -5.86 31.65
C SER A 427 -23.07 -5.80 30.33
N ILE A 428 -22.48 -4.65 30.05
CA ILE A 428 -21.74 -4.42 28.78
C ILE A 428 -20.61 -5.42 28.64
N GLU A 429 -19.96 -5.79 29.74
CA GLU A 429 -18.90 -6.81 29.77
C GLU A 429 -19.43 -8.20 29.37
N ASN A 430 -20.59 -8.62 29.88
CA ASN A 430 -21.15 -9.91 29.54
C ASN A 430 -21.69 -9.93 28.10
N CYS A 431 -22.23 -8.83 27.62
CA CYS A 431 -22.61 -8.70 26.21
C CYS A 431 -21.44 -8.97 25.26
N VAL A 432 -20.24 -8.49 25.58
CA VAL A 432 -19.01 -8.76 24.81
C VAL A 432 -18.50 -10.18 25.07
N LYS A 433 -18.34 -10.55 26.36
CA LYS A 433 -17.75 -11.83 26.78
C LYS A 433 -18.46 -13.05 26.19
N ASN A 434 -19.77 -12.98 26.02
CA ASN A 434 -20.58 -14.08 25.48
C ASN A 434 -20.51 -14.26 23.97
N ARG A 435 -19.85 -13.37 23.22
CA ARG A 435 -19.72 -13.43 21.75
C ARG A 435 -18.45 -14.16 21.31
N GLU A 436 -18.33 -15.43 21.74
CA GLU A 436 -17.16 -16.29 21.46
C GLU A 436 -17.26 -17.09 20.15
N SER A 437 -18.25 -16.79 19.30
CA SER A 437 -18.33 -17.39 17.96
C SER A 437 -17.06 -17.12 17.16
N TYR A 438 -16.75 -17.96 16.17
CA TYR A 438 -15.60 -17.75 15.29
C TYR A 438 -15.68 -16.37 14.63
N GLY A 439 -14.63 -15.57 14.79
CA GLY A 439 -14.59 -14.17 14.31
C GLY A 439 -15.45 -13.19 15.15
N GLY A 440 -16.02 -13.61 16.27
CA GLY A 440 -16.78 -12.74 17.17
C GLY A 440 -15.90 -11.80 17.99
N THR A 441 -16.56 -10.88 18.72
CA THR A 441 -15.86 -9.86 19.53
C THR A 441 -15.47 -10.36 20.94
N GLY A 442 -15.83 -11.59 21.33
CA GLY A 442 -15.50 -12.12 22.66
C GLY A 442 -13.98 -12.27 22.87
N PRO A 443 -13.51 -12.15 24.14
CA PRO A 443 -12.07 -12.12 24.44
C PRO A 443 -11.27 -13.28 23.86
N LYS A 444 -11.75 -14.52 23.95
CA LYS A 444 -11.06 -15.69 23.40
C LYS A 444 -11.03 -15.68 21.86
N SER A 445 -12.08 -15.15 21.25
CA SER A 445 -12.09 -14.98 19.77
C SER A 445 -11.07 -13.94 19.35
N VAL A 446 -10.97 -12.82 20.08
CA VAL A 446 -9.97 -11.76 19.82
C VAL A 446 -8.55 -12.27 20.06
N GLU A 447 -8.31 -13.05 21.11
CA GLU A 447 -7.00 -13.67 21.38
C GLU A 447 -6.53 -14.56 20.19
N ARG A 448 -7.45 -15.37 19.64
CA ARG A 448 -7.14 -16.18 18.44
C ARG A 448 -6.79 -15.29 17.22
N GLN A 449 -7.50 -14.19 17.03
CA GLN A 449 -7.23 -13.23 15.94
C GLN A 449 -5.88 -12.52 16.15
N GLN A 450 -5.54 -12.14 17.39
CA GLN A 450 -4.22 -11.54 17.72
C GLN A 450 -3.07 -12.54 17.51
N THR A 451 -3.28 -13.81 17.83
CA THR A 451 -2.29 -14.87 17.58
C THR A 451 -2.05 -15.04 16.09
N HIS A 452 -3.13 -15.17 15.31
CA HIS A 452 -3.04 -15.22 13.83
C HIS A 452 -2.31 -14.00 13.28
N ALA A 453 -2.63 -12.80 13.75
CA ALA A 453 -1.97 -11.57 13.30
C ALA A 453 -0.47 -11.58 13.59
N GLY A 454 -0.05 -12.07 14.75
CA GLY A 454 1.37 -12.23 15.08
C GLY A 454 2.10 -13.19 14.15
N ASP A 455 1.50 -14.35 13.87
CA ASP A 455 2.06 -15.36 12.97
C ASP A 455 2.19 -14.82 11.52
N MET A 456 1.19 -14.07 11.07
CA MET A 456 1.20 -13.47 9.73
C MET A 456 2.26 -12.38 9.60
N ILE A 457 2.41 -11.50 10.60
CA ILE A 457 3.48 -10.49 10.62
C ILE A 457 4.86 -11.17 10.52
N ALA A 458 5.09 -12.26 11.24
CA ALA A 458 6.37 -12.98 11.18
C ALA A 458 6.67 -13.48 9.76
N LYS A 459 5.69 -14.11 9.09
CA LYS A 459 5.84 -14.57 7.69
C LYS A 459 6.07 -13.41 6.71
N MET A 460 5.32 -12.32 6.87
CA MET A 460 5.48 -11.13 6.02
C MET A 460 6.87 -10.50 6.16
N LYS A 461 7.43 -10.49 7.37
CA LYS A 461 8.79 -10.02 7.62
C LYS A 461 9.86 -10.87 6.95
N GLU A 462 9.71 -12.19 7.00
CA GLU A 462 10.61 -13.11 6.31
C GLU A 462 10.60 -12.86 4.79
N MET A 463 9.42 -12.74 4.20
CA MET A 463 9.25 -12.44 2.77
C MET A 463 9.80 -11.07 2.38
N SER A 464 9.46 -10.03 3.14
CA SER A 464 9.98 -8.66 2.93
C SER A 464 11.51 -8.60 3.01
N ALA A 465 12.11 -9.35 3.95
CA ALA A 465 13.55 -9.44 4.08
C ALA A 465 14.21 -10.12 2.88
N SER A 466 13.62 -11.20 2.34
CA SER A 466 14.08 -11.87 1.12
C SER A 466 14.06 -10.92 -0.08
N TRP A 467 12.95 -10.23 -0.32
CA TRP A 467 12.86 -9.25 -1.41
C TRP A 467 13.89 -8.13 -1.30
N LYS A 468 14.15 -7.69 -0.07
CA LYS A 468 15.14 -6.64 0.19
C LYS A 468 16.57 -7.12 -0.06
N GLU A 469 16.88 -8.37 0.30
CA GLU A 469 18.16 -9.00 0.03
C GLU A 469 18.38 -9.16 -1.48
N GLU A 470 17.35 -9.61 -2.22
CA GLU A 470 17.39 -9.72 -3.68
C GLU A 470 17.70 -8.37 -4.36
N MET A 471 17.18 -7.25 -3.83
CA MET A 471 17.38 -5.92 -4.40
C MET A 471 18.58 -5.16 -3.81
N ALA A 472 19.37 -5.76 -2.90
CA ALA A 472 20.47 -5.11 -2.21
C ALA A 472 21.61 -4.65 -3.14
N PHE A 473 21.78 -5.31 -4.29
CA PHE A 473 22.81 -4.97 -5.29
C PHE A 473 22.61 -3.59 -5.92
N LEU A 474 21.39 -3.04 -5.88
CA LEU A 474 21.10 -1.70 -6.36
C LEU A 474 21.62 -0.60 -5.41
N GLY A 475 22.00 -0.92 -4.20
CA GLY A 475 22.74 -0.12 -3.22
C GLY A 475 22.04 1.02 -2.60
#